data_281ae0f3aec3144f50ad510d2c1ab553
#
_entry.id   281ae0f3aec3144f50ad510d2c1ab553
#
_cell.length_a   1.000
_cell.length_b   1.000
_cell.length_c   1.000
_cell.angle_alpha   90.00
_cell.angle_beta   90.00
_cell.angle_gamma   90.00
#
_symmetry.space_group_name_H-M   'P 1'
#
loop_
_entity.id
_entity.type
_entity.pdbx_description
1 polymer ?
#
loop_
_entity_poly.entity_id
_entity_poly.type
_entity_poly.pdbx_seq_one_letter_code
_entity_poly.pdbx_strand_id
1 'polypeptide(L)'
;MVGLLLASAIGTSALAADKRPPLPTYMQAYTPTTVDERGIWMEADEDERRLRESRSVIRDTALNAYVRGVLCRTVGDDRCKSVRIYIDEIPAFNATMSPNGTLTVWSGLLLRVRNEAELGSILGHEFGHFELRHSLMDFKNRRGGSDLMAWASILVRNSGDIRYNTIGGFYAFDRAQEREADMMGFQYLTRSRYPSSASADVWDHLMGEADATAIGRKGRAQHKYVAGFFASHPTNLARATYLRAASIEAADVKPAVVDTHQAAMAKWLPVFLNDQIKLNDFGGSEYLLANLAEGSGWTTPLLCARGDLYRERGNPRDLVSAAQFYQEAIGKGDAPPEAYRGLGLALLRSQQVAEGQAALATYLRLKPAATDAALIATLIS
;
A
#
# COMPACT_ATOMS: atom_id res chain seq x y z
N MET A 1 0.80 -21.35 -72.25
CA MET A 1 0.28 -21.30 -70.87
C MET A 1 1.39 -21.75 -69.93
N VAL A 2 2.03 -20.78 -69.28
CA VAL A 2 3.13 -21.02 -68.30
C VAL A 2 2.57 -20.70 -66.93
N GLY A 3 2.40 -21.73 -66.10
CA GLY A 3 1.89 -21.59 -64.74
C GLY A 3 3.02 -21.16 -63.80
N LEU A 4 2.83 -20.02 -63.17
CA LEU A 4 3.73 -19.49 -62.14
C LEU A 4 3.34 -20.06 -60.78
N LEU A 5 4.15 -20.93 -60.21
CA LEU A 5 4.00 -21.43 -58.84
C LEU A 5 4.60 -20.38 -57.87
N LEU A 6 3.74 -19.71 -57.12
CA LEU A 6 4.15 -18.88 -55.99
C LEU A 6 4.39 -19.82 -54.77
N ALA A 7 5.63 -19.98 -54.39
CA ALA A 7 6.02 -20.61 -53.12
C ALA A 7 5.88 -19.59 -51.98
N SER A 8 4.90 -19.77 -51.10
CA SER A 8 4.76 -19.02 -49.84
C SER A 8 5.79 -19.49 -48.84
N ALA A 9 6.79 -18.67 -48.56
CA ALA A 9 7.74 -18.90 -47.46
C ALA A 9 7.05 -18.57 -46.12
N ILE A 10 6.69 -19.61 -45.36
CA ILE A 10 6.25 -19.49 -43.99
C ILE A 10 7.50 -19.18 -43.15
N GLY A 11 7.73 -17.91 -42.83
CA GLY A 11 8.76 -17.49 -41.91
C GLY A 11 8.42 -17.98 -40.50
N THR A 12 9.10 -19.00 -40.01
CA THR A 12 9.10 -19.37 -38.61
C THR A 12 9.84 -18.27 -37.84
N SER A 13 9.10 -17.39 -37.17
CA SER A 13 9.66 -16.46 -36.19
C SER A 13 10.25 -17.32 -35.03
N ALA A 14 11.57 -17.49 -35.04
CA ALA A 14 12.27 -18.03 -33.88
C ALA A 14 12.00 -17.11 -32.68
N LEU A 15 11.27 -17.60 -31.71
CA LEU A 15 11.11 -16.92 -30.41
C LEU A 15 12.51 -16.67 -29.87
N ALA A 16 12.90 -15.40 -29.70
CA ALA A 16 14.16 -15.03 -29.09
C ALA A 16 14.22 -15.74 -27.72
N ALA A 17 15.29 -16.52 -27.49
CA ALA A 17 15.47 -17.18 -26.22
C ALA A 17 15.47 -16.16 -25.09
N ASP A 18 14.66 -16.41 -24.05
CA ASP A 18 14.59 -15.58 -22.86
C ASP A 18 15.98 -15.54 -22.19
N LYS A 19 16.67 -14.42 -22.27
CA LYS A 19 18.00 -14.21 -21.71
C LYS A 19 18.00 -14.00 -20.19
N ARG A 20 16.83 -13.92 -19.56
CA ARG A 20 16.73 -13.72 -18.12
C ARG A 20 17.16 -14.98 -17.37
N PRO A 21 17.92 -14.86 -16.26
CA PRO A 21 18.28 -16.01 -15.46
C PRO A 21 17.02 -16.74 -14.98
N PRO A 22 17.00 -18.07 -14.96
CA PRO A 22 15.84 -18.81 -14.46
C PRO A 22 15.61 -18.48 -12.99
N LEU A 23 14.33 -18.39 -12.57
CA LEU A 23 14.01 -18.37 -11.15
C LEU A 23 14.49 -19.68 -10.52
N PRO A 24 14.92 -19.65 -9.24
CA PRO A 24 15.21 -20.87 -8.52
C PRO A 24 13.99 -21.79 -8.50
N THR A 25 14.23 -23.09 -8.49
CA THR A 25 13.15 -24.07 -8.37
C THR A 25 12.42 -23.84 -7.06
N TYR A 26 11.09 -23.67 -7.12
CA TYR A 26 10.29 -23.50 -5.91
C TYR A 26 10.29 -24.79 -5.08
N MET A 27 10.88 -24.71 -3.91
CA MET A 27 11.04 -25.87 -3.01
C MET A 27 9.86 -26.03 -2.04
N GLN A 28 8.74 -25.33 -2.28
CA GLN A 28 7.55 -25.25 -1.42
C GLN A 28 7.82 -24.55 -0.08
N ALA A 29 6.77 -24.38 0.72
CA ALA A 29 6.89 -23.82 2.07
C ALA A 29 7.81 -24.70 2.92
N TYR A 30 8.76 -24.07 3.59
CA TYR A 30 9.69 -24.75 4.46
C TYR A 30 8.97 -25.35 5.67
N THR A 31 9.32 -26.58 6.03
CA THR A 31 8.85 -27.21 7.26
C THR A 31 9.98 -27.17 8.29
N PRO A 32 9.75 -26.58 9.50
CA PRO A 32 10.78 -26.46 10.52
C PRO A 32 11.26 -27.83 11.00
N THR A 33 12.57 -28.04 11.05
CA THR A 33 13.19 -29.33 11.40
C THR A 33 13.76 -29.37 12.80
N THR A 34 14.26 -28.23 13.32
CA THR A 34 14.86 -28.13 14.66
C THR A 34 13.87 -27.59 15.68
N VAL A 35 14.19 -27.73 16.98
CA VAL A 35 13.36 -27.14 18.06
C VAL A 35 13.28 -25.63 17.92
N ASP A 36 14.38 -25.01 17.57
CA ASP A 36 14.48 -23.56 17.42
C ASP A 36 13.66 -23.03 16.25
N GLU A 37 13.74 -23.71 15.11
CA GLU A 37 12.91 -23.38 13.96
C GLU A 37 11.42 -23.55 14.29
N ARG A 38 11.06 -24.58 15.03
CA ARG A 38 9.67 -24.73 15.50
C ARG A 38 9.23 -23.57 16.42
N GLY A 39 10.15 -23.00 17.20
CA GLY A 39 9.86 -21.81 18.03
C GLY A 39 9.41 -20.63 17.20
N ILE A 40 10.16 -20.26 16.16
CA ILE A 40 9.79 -19.12 15.28
C ILE A 40 8.49 -19.39 14.50
N TRP A 41 8.24 -20.67 14.10
CA TRP A 41 6.96 -21.02 13.47
C TRP A 41 5.79 -20.91 14.43
N MET A 42 5.95 -21.32 15.69
CA MET A 42 4.90 -21.16 16.72
C MET A 42 4.56 -19.69 16.96
N GLU A 43 5.56 -18.79 16.98
CA GLU A 43 5.31 -17.36 17.09
C GLU A 43 4.53 -16.83 15.87
N ALA A 44 4.96 -17.20 14.66
CA ALA A 44 4.26 -16.81 13.44
C ALA A 44 2.82 -17.35 13.38
N ASP A 45 2.58 -18.56 13.85
CA ASP A 45 1.24 -19.15 13.92
C ASP A 45 0.36 -18.45 14.96
N GLU A 46 0.92 -18.05 16.11
CA GLU A 46 0.22 -17.27 17.12
C GLU A 46 -0.13 -15.87 16.64
N ASP A 47 0.79 -15.20 15.90
CA ASP A 47 0.51 -13.91 15.29
C ASP A 47 -0.56 -14.02 14.21
N GLU A 48 -0.54 -15.07 13.40
CA GLU A 48 -1.62 -15.34 12.45
C GLU A 48 -2.95 -15.60 13.16
N ARG A 49 -2.95 -16.31 14.29
CA ARG A 49 -4.17 -16.50 15.10
C ARG A 49 -4.75 -15.17 15.55
N ARG A 50 -3.89 -14.24 16.03
CA ARG A 50 -4.29 -12.88 16.44
C ARG A 50 -4.87 -12.10 15.26
N LEU A 51 -4.27 -12.18 14.06
CA LEU A 51 -4.80 -11.57 12.85
C LEU A 51 -6.19 -12.12 12.52
N ARG A 52 -6.39 -13.43 12.60
CA ARG A 52 -7.70 -14.05 12.34
C ARG A 52 -8.79 -13.56 13.28
N GLU A 53 -8.45 -13.21 14.51
CA GLU A 53 -9.38 -12.71 15.53
C GLU A 53 -9.51 -11.17 15.53
N SER A 54 -8.59 -10.46 14.88
CA SER A 54 -8.56 -9.00 14.89
C SER A 54 -9.75 -8.39 14.16
N ARG A 55 -10.26 -7.29 14.72
CA ARG A 55 -11.32 -6.47 14.11
C ARG A 55 -10.79 -5.55 13.01
N SER A 56 -9.49 -5.27 13.00
CA SER A 56 -8.85 -4.45 11.97
C SER A 56 -8.60 -5.20 10.66
N VAL A 57 -8.70 -6.53 10.66
CA VAL A 57 -8.53 -7.32 9.43
C VAL A 57 -9.77 -7.20 8.55
N ILE A 58 -9.54 -6.72 7.34
CA ILE A 58 -10.56 -6.53 6.31
C ILE A 58 -10.89 -7.89 5.68
N ARG A 59 -12.13 -8.36 5.91
CA ARG A 59 -12.64 -9.65 5.43
C ARG A 59 -13.46 -9.55 4.14
N ASP A 60 -13.29 -8.46 3.41
CA ASP A 60 -13.94 -8.29 2.11
C ASP A 60 -13.39 -9.28 1.09
N THR A 61 -14.26 -10.16 0.62
CA THR A 61 -13.87 -11.26 -0.28
C THR A 61 -13.31 -10.74 -1.61
N ALA A 62 -13.87 -9.64 -2.15
CA ALA A 62 -13.44 -9.09 -3.43
C ALA A 62 -12.04 -8.46 -3.31
N LEU A 63 -11.79 -7.67 -2.26
CA LEU A 63 -10.48 -7.06 -2.02
C LEU A 63 -9.41 -8.13 -1.75
N ASN A 64 -9.72 -9.14 -0.94
CA ASN A 64 -8.79 -10.25 -0.69
C ASN A 64 -8.49 -11.07 -1.94
N ALA A 65 -9.49 -11.34 -2.78
CA ALA A 65 -9.32 -12.01 -4.06
C ALA A 65 -8.48 -11.18 -5.04
N TYR A 66 -8.66 -9.85 -5.05
CA TYR A 66 -7.87 -8.93 -5.84
C TYR A 66 -6.38 -8.99 -5.46
N VAL A 67 -6.04 -8.79 -4.18
CA VAL A 67 -4.65 -8.83 -3.70
C VAL A 67 -4.01 -10.20 -3.98
N ARG A 68 -4.73 -11.29 -3.73
CA ARG A 68 -4.29 -12.65 -4.08
C ARG A 68 -4.03 -12.80 -5.57
N GLY A 69 -4.93 -12.29 -6.41
CA GLY A 69 -4.77 -12.31 -7.86
C GLY A 69 -3.52 -11.59 -8.34
N VAL A 70 -3.20 -10.42 -7.76
CA VAL A 70 -1.96 -9.69 -8.06
C VAL A 70 -0.74 -10.50 -7.63
N LEU A 71 -0.73 -11.06 -6.42
CA LEU A 71 0.36 -11.93 -5.95
C LEU A 71 0.59 -13.10 -6.90
N CYS A 72 -0.47 -13.86 -7.23
CA CYS A 72 -0.34 -15.04 -8.09
C CYS A 72 0.13 -14.69 -9.51
N ARG A 73 -0.33 -13.57 -10.08
CA ARG A 73 0.15 -13.07 -11.36
C ARG A 73 1.62 -12.63 -11.33
N THR A 74 2.12 -12.26 -10.17
CA THR A 74 3.52 -11.82 -9.97
C THR A 74 4.46 -13.01 -9.75
N VAL A 75 4.17 -13.86 -8.76
CA VAL A 75 5.11 -14.92 -8.35
C VAL A 75 4.84 -16.28 -9.00
N GLY A 76 3.66 -16.47 -9.61
CA GLY A 76 3.20 -17.72 -10.21
C GLY A 76 2.22 -18.47 -9.31
N ASP A 77 1.33 -19.24 -9.94
CA ASP A 77 0.24 -19.95 -9.25
C ASP A 77 0.71 -21.04 -8.30
N ASP A 78 1.83 -21.68 -8.61
CA ASP A 78 2.45 -22.69 -7.77
C ASP A 78 2.98 -22.11 -6.46
N ARG A 79 3.57 -20.93 -6.52
CA ARG A 79 4.15 -20.19 -5.38
C ARG A 79 3.08 -19.57 -4.50
N CYS A 80 2.11 -18.89 -5.09
CA CYS A 80 1.10 -18.15 -4.34
C CYS A 80 0.17 -19.06 -3.51
N LYS A 81 0.07 -20.37 -3.81
CA LYS A 81 -0.74 -21.34 -3.07
C LYS A 81 -0.30 -21.50 -1.61
N SER A 82 0.98 -21.30 -1.33
CA SER A 82 1.53 -21.42 0.04
C SER A 82 1.27 -20.19 0.90
N VAL A 83 0.69 -19.13 0.35
CA VAL A 83 0.52 -17.83 1.03
C VAL A 83 -0.90 -17.67 1.56
N ARG A 84 -1.01 -17.22 2.81
CA ARG A 84 -2.26 -16.76 3.44
C ARG A 84 -2.21 -15.26 3.60
N ILE A 85 -3.18 -14.55 3.04
CA ILE A 85 -3.19 -13.08 2.96
C ILE A 85 -4.16 -12.52 3.99
N TYR A 86 -3.70 -11.52 4.72
CA TYR A 86 -4.49 -10.71 5.64
C TYR A 86 -4.30 -9.23 5.30
N ILE A 87 -5.40 -8.53 5.06
CA ILE A 87 -5.39 -7.09 4.83
C ILE A 87 -5.77 -6.42 6.14
N ASP A 88 -4.84 -5.65 6.73
CA ASP A 88 -5.05 -4.97 8.00
C ASP A 88 -5.31 -3.48 7.79
N GLU A 89 -6.37 -2.94 8.42
CA GLU A 89 -6.76 -1.53 8.33
C GLU A 89 -5.82 -0.65 9.14
N ILE A 90 -4.62 -0.44 8.59
CA ILE A 90 -3.57 0.40 9.14
C ILE A 90 -3.12 1.40 8.07
N PRO A 91 -3.22 2.72 8.31
CA PRO A 91 -2.98 3.74 7.29
C PRO A 91 -1.52 3.99 6.94
N ALA A 92 -0.58 3.25 7.52
CA ALA A 92 0.84 3.30 7.16
C ALA A 92 1.16 2.41 5.95
N PHE A 93 2.23 2.75 5.22
CA PHE A 93 2.73 1.92 4.13
C PHE A 93 3.51 0.74 4.69
N ASN A 94 2.98 -0.48 4.59
CA ASN A 94 3.70 -1.70 4.96
C ASN A 94 3.07 -2.96 4.36
N ALA A 95 3.92 -3.98 4.17
CA ALA A 95 3.55 -5.38 4.07
C ALA A 95 4.61 -6.21 4.81
N THR A 96 4.28 -7.42 5.23
CA THR A 96 5.23 -8.32 5.88
C THR A 96 4.91 -9.78 5.52
N MET A 97 5.95 -10.58 5.35
CA MET A 97 5.81 -12.00 5.09
C MET A 97 6.45 -12.83 6.20
N SER A 98 5.64 -13.58 6.92
CA SER A 98 6.08 -14.45 8.00
C SER A 98 6.61 -15.80 7.48
N PRO A 99 7.50 -16.48 8.23
CA PRO A 99 8.12 -17.75 7.78
C PRO A 99 7.11 -18.89 7.58
N ASN A 100 5.95 -18.83 8.21
CA ASN A 100 4.87 -19.81 8.04
C ASN A 100 4.00 -19.57 6.78
N GLY A 101 4.29 -18.52 5.98
CA GLY A 101 3.53 -18.17 4.78
C GLY A 101 2.37 -17.18 5.01
N THR A 102 2.32 -16.52 6.16
CA THR A 102 1.36 -15.44 6.42
C THR A 102 1.85 -14.13 5.83
N LEU A 103 1.11 -13.58 4.87
CA LEU A 103 1.36 -12.26 4.27
C LEU A 103 0.34 -11.27 4.85
N THR A 104 0.84 -10.24 5.52
CA THR A 104 0.03 -9.13 6.00
C THR A 104 0.26 -7.92 5.10
N VAL A 105 -0.83 -7.30 4.62
CA VAL A 105 -0.80 -6.11 3.77
C VAL A 105 -1.57 -5.01 4.47
N TRP A 106 -0.96 -3.85 4.70
CA TRP A 106 -1.65 -2.74 5.34
C TRP A 106 -2.45 -1.90 4.34
N SER A 107 -3.58 -1.36 4.80
CA SER A 107 -4.44 -0.51 3.96
C SER A 107 -3.71 0.71 3.41
N GLY A 108 -2.77 1.27 4.17
CA GLY A 108 -1.95 2.40 3.73
C GLY A 108 -1.01 2.07 2.56
N LEU A 109 -0.59 0.81 2.40
CA LEU A 109 0.13 0.36 1.21
C LEU A 109 -0.82 0.35 0.01
N LEU A 110 -2.00 -0.27 0.15
CA LEU A 110 -2.99 -0.33 -0.92
C LEU A 110 -3.44 1.06 -1.40
N LEU A 111 -3.46 2.04 -0.49
CA LEU A 111 -3.79 3.43 -0.82
C LEU A 111 -2.68 4.13 -1.63
N ARG A 112 -1.41 3.75 -1.45
CA ARG A 112 -0.24 4.44 -2.04
C ARG A 112 0.22 3.86 -3.37
N VAL A 113 0.02 2.57 -3.60
CA VAL A 113 0.33 1.98 -4.91
C VAL A 113 -0.69 2.45 -5.95
N ARG A 114 -0.21 2.77 -7.15
CA ARG A 114 -1.02 3.37 -8.21
C ARG A 114 -1.68 2.35 -9.13
N ASN A 115 -1.10 1.15 -9.19
CA ASN A 115 -1.50 0.11 -10.12
C ASN A 115 -1.12 -1.28 -9.62
N GLU A 116 -1.59 -2.31 -10.34
CA GLU A 116 -1.28 -3.71 -10.04
C GLU A 116 0.23 -4.01 -10.10
N ALA A 117 0.99 -3.33 -10.96
CA ALA A 117 2.41 -3.58 -11.11
C ALA A 117 3.21 -3.12 -9.89
N GLU A 118 2.89 -1.94 -9.33
CA GLU A 118 3.48 -1.46 -8.09
C GLU A 118 3.10 -2.37 -6.90
N LEU A 119 1.83 -2.78 -6.80
CA LEU A 119 1.40 -3.75 -5.79
C LEU A 119 2.16 -5.07 -5.95
N GLY A 120 2.25 -5.58 -7.17
CA GLY A 120 2.98 -6.81 -7.49
C GLY A 120 4.46 -6.73 -7.13
N SER A 121 5.09 -5.57 -7.32
CA SER A 121 6.49 -5.35 -6.93
C SER A 121 6.70 -5.54 -5.42
N ILE A 122 5.85 -4.93 -4.59
CA ILE A 122 5.95 -5.06 -3.14
C ILE A 122 5.61 -6.48 -2.68
N LEU A 123 4.53 -7.08 -3.21
CA LEU A 123 4.17 -8.46 -2.86
C LEU A 123 5.25 -9.46 -3.31
N GLY A 124 5.89 -9.21 -4.45
CA GLY A 124 7.02 -10.00 -4.95
C GLY A 124 8.26 -9.87 -4.07
N HIS A 125 8.54 -8.68 -3.53
CA HIS A 125 9.61 -8.43 -2.57
C HIS A 125 9.37 -9.23 -1.27
N GLU A 126 8.18 -9.11 -0.69
CA GLU A 126 7.81 -9.85 0.53
C GLU A 126 7.89 -11.37 0.32
N PHE A 127 7.42 -11.84 -0.83
CA PHE A 127 7.55 -13.24 -1.20
C PHE A 127 9.02 -13.65 -1.42
N GLY A 128 9.87 -12.75 -1.89
CA GLY A 128 11.32 -12.93 -1.99
C GLY A 128 11.95 -13.25 -0.62
N HIS A 129 11.61 -12.49 0.42
CA HIS A 129 12.05 -12.79 1.79
C HIS A 129 11.63 -14.19 2.26
N PHE A 130 10.41 -14.61 1.92
CA PHE A 130 9.89 -15.92 2.27
C PHE A 130 10.61 -17.05 1.52
N GLU A 131 10.76 -16.95 0.21
CA GLU A 131 11.41 -17.97 -0.62
C GLU A 131 12.91 -18.12 -0.28
N LEU A 132 13.59 -17.00 -0.02
CA LEU A 132 14.99 -16.94 0.41
C LEU A 132 15.16 -17.29 1.91
N ARG A 133 14.08 -17.43 2.66
CA ARG A 133 14.07 -17.78 4.10
C ARG A 133 14.86 -16.82 4.97
N HIS A 134 14.79 -15.50 4.66
CA HIS A 134 15.55 -14.49 5.36
C HIS A 134 15.22 -14.45 6.85
N SER A 135 13.93 -14.56 7.23
CA SER A 135 13.51 -14.62 8.64
C SER A 135 14.16 -15.77 9.42
N LEU A 136 14.31 -16.95 8.79
CA LEU A 136 14.97 -18.09 9.41
C LEU A 136 16.48 -17.88 9.52
N MET A 137 17.12 -17.32 8.50
CA MET A 137 18.54 -16.99 8.51
C MET A 137 18.87 -15.99 9.61
N ASP A 138 18.08 -14.93 9.72
CA ASP A 138 18.22 -13.90 10.75
C ASP A 138 18.06 -14.47 12.16
N PHE A 139 17.07 -15.31 12.35
CA PHE A 139 16.86 -16.01 13.61
C PHE A 139 18.10 -16.84 14.01
N LYS A 140 18.66 -17.62 13.07
CA LYS A 140 19.87 -18.41 13.31
C LYS A 140 21.09 -17.55 13.59
N ASN A 141 21.28 -16.44 12.87
CA ASN A 141 22.40 -15.52 13.04
C ASN A 141 22.37 -14.83 14.41
N ARG A 142 21.21 -14.37 14.86
CA ARG A 142 21.04 -13.72 16.18
C ARG A 142 21.31 -14.68 17.34
N ARG A 143 21.04 -15.95 17.15
CA ARG A 143 21.25 -16.97 18.17
C ARG A 143 22.70 -17.45 18.30
N GLY A 144 23.50 -17.33 17.23
CA GLY A 144 24.95 -17.59 17.25
C GLY A 144 25.77 -16.54 17.97
N GLY A 145 25.20 -15.33 18.20
CA GLY A 145 25.79 -14.27 18.99
C GLY A 145 24.98 -14.07 20.28
N SER A 146 25.58 -14.17 21.43
CA SER A 146 25.10 -14.14 22.81
C SER A 146 24.03 -13.12 23.22
N ASP A 147 23.05 -12.78 22.38
CA ASP A 147 22.02 -11.78 22.63
C ASP A 147 20.67 -12.33 23.16
N LEU A 148 20.74 -13.34 24.04
CA LEU A 148 19.59 -13.78 24.84
C LEU A 148 18.99 -12.61 25.67
N MET A 149 19.80 -11.60 25.99
CA MET A 149 19.38 -10.39 26.73
C MET A 149 18.61 -9.39 25.86
N ALA A 150 18.85 -9.33 24.56
CA ALA A 150 18.07 -8.48 23.64
C ALA A 150 16.63 -9.01 23.48
N TRP A 151 16.45 -10.32 23.45
CA TRP A 151 15.13 -10.95 23.39
C TRP A 151 14.27 -10.66 24.63
N ALA A 152 14.87 -10.73 25.83
CA ALA A 152 14.16 -10.43 27.08
C ALA A 152 13.72 -8.94 27.14
N SER A 153 14.47 -8.02 26.55
CA SER A 153 14.11 -6.60 26.52
C SER A 153 12.96 -6.26 25.55
N ILE A 154 12.77 -7.05 24.51
CA ILE A 154 11.65 -6.92 23.55
C ILE A 154 10.35 -7.40 24.18
N LEU A 155 10.39 -8.48 24.98
CA LEU A 155 9.23 -9.04 25.66
C LEU A 155 8.71 -8.21 26.85
N VAL A 156 9.56 -7.35 27.44
CA VAL A 156 9.24 -6.56 28.66
C VAL A 156 8.79 -5.13 28.37
N ARG A 157 8.84 -4.64 27.14
CA ARG A 157 8.53 -3.25 26.81
C ARG A 157 7.04 -3.00 26.56
N ASN A 158 6.41 -2.72 27.67
CA ASN A 158 5.22 -1.90 27.94
C ASN A 158 4.02 -1.90 26.95
N SER A 159 2.89 -2.24 27.51
CA SER A 159 1.55 -2.52 27.00
C SER A 159 0.74 -1.38 26.35
N GLY A 160 1.35 -0.28 25.90
CA GLY A 160 0.62 0.88 25.34
C GLY A 160 0.72 1.04 23.82
N ASP A 161 1.88 0.71 23.23
CA ASP A 161 2.18 0.90 21.79
C ASP A 161 2.44 -0.41 21.03
N ILE A 162 1.96 -1.51 21.57
CA ILE A 162 2.29 -2.88 21.14
C ILE A 162 1.82 -3.18 19.70
N ARG A 163 0.75 -2.54 19.22
CA ARG A 163 0.17 -2.84 17.91
C ARG A 163 1.09 -2.53 16.73
N TYR A 164 1.89 -1.45 16.83
CA TYR A 164 2.76 -0.99 15.76
C TYR A 164 4.18 -1.57 15.81
N ASN A 165 4.64 -1.96 17.00
CA ASN A 165 6.02 -2.40 17.21
C ASN A 165 6.20 -3.94 17.14
N THR A 166 5.16 -4.73 17.34
CA THR A 166 5.31 -6.18 17.52
C THR A 166 5.50 -6.92 16.20
N ILE A 167 4.79 -6.53 15.14
CA ILE A 167 4.88 -7.21 13.83
C ILE A 167 6.10 -6.75 13.02
N GLY A 168 6.52 -5.48 13.13
CA GLY A 168 7.67 -4.95 12.38
C GLY A 168 9.03 -5.17 13.03
N GLY A 169 9.09 -5.47 14.33
CA GLY A 169 10.35 -5.59 15.08
C GLY A 169 11.07 -6.93 14.94
N PHE A 170 10.36 -7.97 14.49
CA PHE A 170 10.94 -9.31 14.36
C PHE A 170 11.77 -9.52 13.09
N TYR A 171 11.57 -8.71 12.04
CA TYR A 171 12.14 -8.92 10.72
C TYR A 171 12.95 -7.72 10.23
N ALA A 172 13.92 -7.27 11.03
CA ALA A 172 14.91 -6.31 10.57
C ALA A 172 15.98 -7.03 9.76
N PHE A 173 15.81 -7.12 8.45
CA PHE A 173 16.75 -7.74 7.54
C PHE A 173 17.98 -6.86 7.32
N ASP A 174 19.15 -7.47 7.06
CA ASP A 174 20.32 -6.70 6.69
C ASP A 174 20.18 -6.13 5.25
N ARG A 175 21.06 -5.20 4.90
CA ARG A 175 21.01 -4.54 3.58
C ARG A 175 21.25 -5.50 2.41
N ALA A 176 21.94 -6.61 2.63
CA ALA A 176 22.20 -7.62 1.60
C ALA A 176 20.93 -8.43 1.35
N GLN A 177 20.27 -8.89 2.40
CA GLN A 177 18.99 -9.62 2.34
C GLN A 177 17.89 -8.78 1.69
N GLU A 178 17.85 -7.48 2.01
CA GLU A 178 16.92 -6.54 1.38
C GLU A 178 17.14 -6.43 -0.13
N ARG A 179 18.43 -6.29 -0.53
CA ARG A 179 18.77 -6.24 -1.94
C ARG A 179 18.46 -7.56 -2.64
N GLU A 180 18.67 -8.70 -1.99
CA GLU A 180 18.32 -10.01 -2.54
C GLU A 180 16.81 -10.14 -2.73
N ALA A 181 16.00 -9.72 -1.76
CA ALA A 181 14.54 -9.71 -1.86
C ALA A 181 14.04 -8.75 -2.95
N ASP A 182 14.63 -7.56 -3.06
CA ASP A 182 14.31 -6.61 -4.13
C ASP A 182 14.61 -7.19 -5.52
N MET A 183 15.78 -7.80 -5.69
CA MET A 183 16.15 -8.40 -6.97
C MET A 183 15.32 -9.64 -7.29
N MET A 184 14.90 -10.41 -6.29
CA MET A 184 13.97 -11.52 -6.47
C MET A 184 12.58 -11.02 -6.87
N GLY A 185 12.05 -10.01 -6.19
CA GLY A 185 10.80 -9.35 -6.54
C GLY A 185 10.83 -8.76 -7.95
N PHE A 186 11.94 -8.12 -8.31
CA PHE A 186 12.18 -7.63 -9.67
C PHE A 186 12.16 -8.77 -10.70
N GLN A 187 12.79 -9.92 -10.42
CA GLN A 187 12.77 -11.08 -11.32
C GLN A 187 11.35 -11.65 -11.49
N TYR A 188 10.55 -11.72 -10.42
CA TYR A 188 9.13 -12.09 -10.54
C TYR A 188 8.39 -11.12 -11.45
N LEU A 189 8.57 -9.81 -11.24
CA LEU A 189 7.89 -8.79 -12.02
C LEU A 189 8.27 -8.86 -13.51
N THR A 190 9.57 -9.00 -13.84
CA THR A 190 10.04 -9.15 -15.24
C THR A 190 9.47 -10.38 -15.94
N ARG A 191 9.13 -11.44 -15.21
CA ARG A 191 8.53 -12.67 -15.76
C ARG A 191 7.02 -12.63 -15.80
N SER A 192 6.43 -11.73 -15.05
CA SER A 192 4.99 -11.48 -15.06
C SER A 192 4.56 -10.65 -16.28
N ARG A 193 3.30 -10.32 -16.35
CA ARG A 193 2.77 -9.39 -17.35
C ARG A 193 3.01 -7.91 -17.03
N TYR A 194 3.52 -7.61 -15.84
CA TYR A 194 3.71 -6.26 -15.35
C TYR A 194 5.04 -5.66 -15.79
N PRO A 195 5.13 -4.33 -16.04
CA PRO A 195 6.37 -3.66 -16.34
C PRO A 195 7.31 -3.65 -15.13
N SER A 196 8.57 -3.98 -15.35
CA SER A 196 9.57 -4.03 -14.27
C SER A 196 9.93 -2.65 -13.70
N SER A 197 9.67 -1.56 -14.44
CA SER A 197 9.88 -0.18 -13.96
C SER A 197 9.08 0.13 -12.69
N ALA A 198 7.91 -0.47 -12.52
CA ALA A 198 7.06 -0.29 -11.35
C ALA A 198 7.78 -0.62 -10.04
N SER A 199 8.81 -1.46 -10.08
CA SER A 199 9.65 -1.76 -8.90
C SER A 199 10.43 -0.56 -8.38
N ALA A 200 10.74 0.42 -9.22
CA ALA A 200 11.40 1.65 -8.84
C ALA A 200 10.40 2.80 -8.61
N ASP A 201 9.33 2.84 -9.39
CA ASP A 201 8.37 3.95 -9.40
C ASP A 201 7.65 4.10 -8.05
N VAL A 202 7.31 3.00 -7.38
CA VAL A 202 6.70 3.01 -6.04
C VAL A 202 7.55 3.77 -5.00
N TRP A 203 8.87 3.66 -5.08
CA TRP A 203 9.77 4.34 -4.14
C TRP A 203 9.85 5.84 -4.41
N ASP A 204 9.76 6.27 -5.67
CA ASP A 204 9.70 7.70 -6.01
C ASP A 204 8.47 8.38 -5.40
N HIS A 205 7.31 7.72 -5.45
CA HIS A 205 6.10 8.26 -4.86
C HIS A 205 6.20 8.38 -3.35
N LEU A 206 6.75 7.37 -2.68
CA LEU A 206 6.97 7.40 -1.24
C LEU A 206 7.99 8.48 -0.82
N MET A 207 9.03 8.71 -1.63
CA MET A 207 9.98 9.80 -1.38
C MET A 207 9.31 11.17 -1.53
N GLY A 208 8.50 11.34 -2.56
CA GLY A 208 7.73 12.58 -2.76
C GLY A 208 6.75 12.86 -1.62
N GLU A 209 6.05 11.84 -1.11
CA GLU A 209 5.18 11.96 0.07
C GLU A 209 5.98 12.36 1.32
N ALA A 210 7.14 11.72 1.54
CA ALA A 210 7.99 12.04 2.69
C ALA A 210 8.51 13.49 2.64
N ASP A 211 8.87 13.97 1.45
CA ASP A 211 9.28 15.37 1.26
C ASP A 211 8.13 16.35 1.51
N ALA A 212 6.94 16.04 0.99
CA ALA A 212 5.75 16.84 1.21
C ALA A 212 5.36 16.91 2.70
N THR A 213 5.49 15.78 3.42
CA THR A 213 5.32 15.71 4.88
C THR A 213 6.32 16.61 5.60
N ALA A 214 7.62 16.53 5.24
CA ALA A 214 8.66 17.34 5.87
C ALA A 214 8.43 18.83 5.63
N ILE A 215 8.14 19.22 4.39
CA ILE A 215 7.83 20.61 4.02
C ILE A 215 6.58 21.11 4.75
N GLY A 216 5.52 20.31 4.79
CA GLY A 216 4.28 20.62 5.49
C GLY A 216 4.47 20.87 6.99
N ARG A 217 5.47 20.23 7.61
CA ARG A 217 5.90 20.43 9.00
C ARG A 217 6.99 21.50 9.15
N LYS A 218 7.21 22.33 8.14
CA LYS A 218 8.24 23.38 8.09
C LYS A 218 9.68 22.82 8.22
N GLY A 219 9.86 21.56 7.87
CA GLY A 219 11.17 20.92 7.74
C GLY A 219 11.78 21.15 6.36
N ARG A 220 12.93 20.52 6.14
CA ARG A 220 13.58 20.48 4.81
C ARG A 220 13.29 19.14 4.15
N ALA A 221 13.15 19.13 2.84
CA ALA A 221 13.12 17.90 2.06
C ALA A 221 14.31 17.00 2.42
N GLN A 222 14.06 15.71 2.59
CA GLN A 222 15.08 14.78 3.07
C GLN A 222 15.86 14.23 1.88
N HIS A 223 17.15 14.55 1.77
CA HIS A 223 18.04 13.93 0.78
C HIS A 223 18.45 12.48 1.12
N LYS A 224 18.16 12.02 2.33
CA LYS A 224 18.33 10.64 2.79
C LYS A 224 16.97 10.14 3.24
N TYR A 225 16.27 9.53 2.32
CA TYR A 225 14.96 8.93 2.57
C TYR A 225 15.15 7.63 3.37
N VAL A 226 15.36 7.79 4.66
CA VAL A 226 15.31 6.67 5.60
C VAL A 226 13.85 6.42 5.86
N ALA A 227 13.37 5.27 5.47
CA ALA A 227 12.04 4.83 5.78
C ALA A 227 11.87 4.81 7.31
N GLY A 228 11.09 5.73 7.88
CA GLY A 228 11.02 5.97 9.33
C GLY A 228 10.78 4.71 10.15
N PHE A 229 9.61 4.13 10.09
CA PHE A 229 9.26 2.85 10.74
C PHE A 229 10.05 1.65 10.16
N PHE A 230 10.60 1.78 8.97
CA PHE A 230 11.38 0.79 8.22
C PHE A 230 12.89 1.01 8.33
N ALA A 231 13.41 1.39 9.47
CA ALA A 231 14.85 1.51 9.70
C ALA A 231 15.63 0.20 9.42
N SER A 232 14.92 -0.89 9.18
CA SER A 232 15.46 -2.20 8.77
C SER A 232 15.75 -2.30 7.27
N HIS A 233 15.14 -1.45 6.42
CA HIS A 233 15.32 -1.50 4.96
C HIS A 233 16.35 -0.47 4.46
N PRO A 234 16.96 -0.67 3.27
CA PRO A 234 17.77 0.35 2.61
C PRO A 234 16.94 1.62 2.39
N THR A 235 17.63 2.75 2.16
CA THR A 235 16.92 3.99 1.83
C THR A 235 16.09 3.83 0.55
N ASN A 236 14.90 4.42 0.49
CA ASN A 236 14.05 4.38 -0.70
C ASN A 236 14.80 4.87 -1.95
N LEU A 237 15.69 5.86 -1.80
CA LEU A 237 16.53 6.35 -2.89
C LEU A 237 17.48 5.27 -3.42
N ALA A 238 18.13 4.50 -2.55
CA ALA A 238 19.01 3.41 -2.99
C ALA A 238 18.21 2.34 -3.74
N ARG A 239 17.03 1.95 -3.23
CA ARG A 239 16.13 0.98 -3.87
C ARG A 239 15.67 1.48 -5.24
N ALA A 240 15.13 2.69 -5.33
CA ALA A 240 14.73 3.31 -6.60
C ALA A 240 15.88 3.32 -7.61
N THR A 241 17.10 3.66 -7.17
CA THR A 241 18.26 3.78 -8.05
C THR A 241 18.66 2.44 -8.69
N TYR A 242 18.89 1.39 -7.88
CA TYR A 242 19.36 0.13 -8.47
C TYR A 242 18.25 -0.66 -9.18
N LEU A 243 16.98 -0.54 -8.74
CA LEU A 243 15.85 -1.18 -9.43
C LEU A 243 15.57 -0.51 -10.78
N ARG A 244 15.72 0.82 -10.87
CA ARG A 244 15.62 1.53 -12.14
C ARG A 244 16.75 1.15 -13.10
N ALA A 245 17.98 1.06 -12.62
CA ALA A 245 19.09 0.57 -13.42
C ALA A 245 18.83 -0.83 -13.96
N ALA A 246 18.36 -1.75 -13.11
CA ALA A 246 18.01 -3.11 -13.50
C ALA A 246 16.86 -3.14 -14.53
N SER A 247 15.85 -2.26 -14.40
CA SER A 247 14.74 -2.16 -15.35
C SER A 247 15.19 -1.68 -16.73
N ILE A 248 16.11 -0.70 -16.78
CA ILE A 248 16.69 -0.20 -18.04
C ILE A 248 17.49 -1.33 -18.70
N GLU A 249 18.33 -2.05 -17.95
CA GLU A 249 19.14 -3.16 -18.47
C GLU A 249 18.25 -4.31 -18.99
N ALA A 250 17.15 -4.61 -18.29
CA ALA A 250 16.22 -5.67 -18.69
C ALA A 250 15.49 -5.34 -20.00
N ALA A 251 15.41 -4.04 -20.39
CA ALA A 251 14.68 -3.54 -21.57
C ALA A 251 13.28 -4.15 -21.68
N ASP A 252 12.59 -4.24 -20.55
CA ASP A 252 11.35 -5.01 -20.36
C ASP A 252 10.14 -4.23 -20.90
N VAL A 253 9.89 -4.33 -22.21
CA VAL A 253 8.71 -3.74 -22.84
C VAL A 253 7.54 -4.74 -22.74
N LYS A 254 6.53 -4.41 -21.97
CA LYS A 254 5.32 -5.21 -21.81
C LYS A 254 4.16 -4.65 -22.63
N PRO A 255 3.28 -5.51 -23.16
CA PRO A 255 1.99 -5.05 -23.69
C PRO A 255 1.22 -4.30 -22.60
N ALA A 256 0.41 -3.32 -23.02
CA ALA A 256 -0.50 -2.64 -22.11
C ALA A 256 -1.45 -3.65 -21.46
N VAL A 257 -1.54 -3.64 -20.15
CA VAL A 257 -2.42 -4.49 -19.36
C VAL A 257 -3.55 -3.64 -18.83
N VAL A 258 -4.79 -4.16 -18.87
CA VAL A 258 -5.89 -3.51 -18.16
C VAL A 258 -5.60 -3.58 -16.67
N ASP A 259 -5.41 -2.41 -16.09
CA ASP A 259 -5.20 -2.25 -14.65
C ASP A 259 -6.56 -2.19 -13.95
N THR A 260 -6.75 -3.00 -12.94
CA THR A 260 -8.01 -3.06 -12.18
C THR A 260 -7.88 -2.50 -10.78
N HIS A 261 -6.73 -1.91 -10.42
CA HIS A 261 -6.46 -1.41 -9.07
C HIS A 261 -7.50 -0.42 -8.59
N GLN A 262 -7.76 0.62 -9.37
CA GLN A 262 -8.75 1.65 -9.01
C GLN A 262 -10.15 1.06 -8.81
N ALA A 263 -10.56 0.14 -9.68
CA ALA A 263 -11.86 -0.53 -9.55
C ALA A 263 -11.94 -1.40 -8.29
N ALA A 264 -10.86 -2.15 -7.99
CA ALA A 264 -10.79 -2.98 -6.79
C ALA A 264 -10.80 -2.15 -5.50
N MET A 265 -10.20 -0.96 -5.54
CA MET A 265 -10.12 -0.03 -4.42
C MET A 265 -11.38 0.81 -4.22
N ALA A 266 -12.25 0.95 -5.22
CA ALA A 266 -13.35 1.93 -5.23
C ALA A 266 -14.22 1.91 -3.96
N LYS A 267 -14.55 0.72 -3.46
CA LYS A 267 -15.34 0.56 -2.22
C LYS A 267 -14.59 1.02 -0.96
N TRP A 268 -13.29 0.80 -0.93
CA TRP A 268 -12.45 1.03 0.25
C TRP A 268 -11.74 2.37 0.26
N LEU A 269 -11.65 3.02 -0.89
CA LEU A 269 -10.96 4.30 -1.05
C LEU A 269 -11.44 5.37 -0.06
N PRO A 270 -12.76 5.59 0.16
CA PRO A 270 -13.21 6.58 1.14
C PRO A 270 -12.79 6.24 2.58
N VAL A 271 -12.77 4.96 2.95
CA VAL A 271 -12.35 4.50 4.28
C VAL A 271 -10.87 4.78 4.49
N PHE A 272 -10.03 4.33 3.54
CA PHE A 272 -8.58 4.51 3.62
C PHE A 272 -8.15 5.98 3.58
N LEU A 273 -8.85 6.81 2.80
CA LEU A 273 -8.62 8.25 2.79
C LEU A 273 -8.98 8.90 4.13
N ASN A 274 -10.10 8.52 4.73
CA ASN A 274 -10.49 9.01 6.05
C ASN A 274 -9.44 8.64 7.12
N ASP A 275 -8.90 7.43 7.07
CA ASP A 275 -7.86 7.01 8.01
C ASP A 275 -6.52 7.73 7.77
N GLN A 276 -6.18 8.00 6.51
CA GLN A 276 -5.03 8.83 6.16
C GLN A 276 -5.14 10.25 6.72
N ILE A 277 -6.32 10.87 6.62
CA ILE A 277 -6.54 12.24 7.13
C ILE A 277 -6.39 12.29 8.65
N LYS A 278 -6.82 11.25 9.37
CA LYS A 278 -6.66 11.14 10.83
C LYS A 278 -5.20 11.10 11.30
N LEU A 279 -4.24 10.82 10.41
CA LEU A 279 -2.81 10.89 10.75
C LEU A 279 -2.32 12.33 10.99
N ASN A 280 -3.14 13.34 10.67
CA ASN A 280 -2.82 14.75 10.81
C ASN A 280 -1.50 15.15 10.08
N ASP A 281 -1.26 14.52 8.95
CA ASP A 281 -0.16 14.84 8.04
C ASP A 281 -0.69 15.57 6.81
N PHE A 282 -0.80 16.89 6.91
CA PHE A 282 -1.37 17.69 5.84
C PHE A 282 -0.54 17.61 4.54
N GLY A 283 0.78 17.76 4.64
CA GLY A 283 1.65 17.80 3.46
C GLY A 283 1.66 16.47 2.71
N GLY A 284 1.87 15.38 3.43
CA GLY A 284 1.85 14.03 2.85
C GLY A 284 0.48 13.66 2.29
N SER A 285 -0.60 14.00 3.01
CA SER A 285 -1.97 13.70 2.54
C SER A 285 -2.35 14.49 1.30
N GLU A 286 -2.01 15.78 1.21
CA GLU A 286 -2.26 16.57 -0.01
C GLU A 286 -1.47 16.05 -1.21
N TYR A 287 -0.20 15.67 -1.01
CA TYR A 287 0.60 15.01 -2.03
C TYR A 287 -0.03 13.70 -2.51
N LEU A 288 -0.45 12.84 -1.56
CA LEU A 288 -1.09 11.56 -1.87
C LEU A 288 -2.38 11.75 -2.67
N LEU A 289 -3.26 12.67 -2.25
CA LEU A 289 -4.50 12.99 -2.97
C LEU A 289 -4.23 13.50 -4.39
N ALA A 290 -3.24 14.39 -4.56
CA ALA A 290 -2.84 14.87 -5.88
C ALA A 290 -2.33 13.73 -6.78
N ASN A 291 -1.52 12.83 -6.24
CA ASN A 291 -1.04 11.65 -6.96
C ASN A 291 -2.16 10.71 -7.40
N LEU A 292 -3.13 10.45 -6.52
CA LEU A 292 -4.30 9.64 -6.86
C LEU A 292 -5.15 10.28 -7.96
N ALA A 293 -5.17 11.62 -8.00
CA ALA A 293 -5.90 12.37 -9.01
C ALA A 293 -5.19 12.43 -10.38
N GLU A 294 -3.87 12.18 -10.47
CA GLU A 294 -3.13 12.25 -11.74
C GLU A 294 -3.67 11.29 -12.81
N GLY A 295 -4.10 10.09 -12.41
CA GLY A 295 -4.60 9.08 -13.35
C GLY A 295 -6.09 9.18 -13.69
N SER A 296 -6.93 9.58 -12.74
CA SER A 296 -8.40 9.56 -12.85
C SER A 296 -9.05 10.95 -12.80
N GLY A 297 -8.26 12.00 -12.59
CA GLY A 297 -8.75 13.32 -12.23
C GLY A 297 -9.28 13.35 -10.79
N TRP A 298 -9.75 14.53 -10.37
CA TRP A 298 -10.35 14.71 -9.06
C TRP A 298 -11.75 14.09 -9.03
N THR A 299 -11.83 12.86 -8.53
CA THR A 299 -13.11 12.15 -8.32
C THR A 299 -13.83 12.64 -7.05
N THR A 300 -15.12 12.33 -6.91
CA THR A 300 -15.90 12.70 -5.73
C THR A 300 -15.26 12.26 -4.41
N PRO A 301 -14.79 11.01 -4.23
CA PRO A 301 -14.11 10.60 -3.00
C PRO A 301 -12.84 11.41 -2.71
N LEU A 302 -12.04 11.73 -3.73
CA LEU A 302 -10.80 12.51 -3.58
C LEU A 302 -11.10 13.96 -3.20
N LEU A 303 -12.13 14.58 -3.80
CA LEU A 303 -12.56 15.93 -3.46
C LEU A 303 -13.14 16.02 -2.03
N CYS A 304 -13.95 15.03 -1.63
CA CYS A 304 -14.44 14.94 -0.25
C CYS A 304 -13.30 14.83 0.75
N ALA A 305 -12.34 13.93 0.49
CA ALA A 305 -11.18 13.73 1.35
C ALA A 305 -10.30 14.99 1.41
N ARG A 306 -10.14 15.69 0.30
CA ARG A 306 -9.42 16.97 0.26
C ARG A 306 -10.16 18.05 1.08
N GLY A 307 -11.49 18.10 0.96
CA GLY A 307 -12.33 18.93 1.80
C GLY A 307 -12.15 18.64 3.28
N ASP A 308 -12.16 17.36 3.67
CA ASP A 308 -11.92 16.93 5.05
C ASP A 308 -10.52 17.34 5.54
N LEU A 309 -9.48 17.12 4.73
CA LEU A 309 -8.10 17.49 5.06
C LEU A 309 -7.95 18.98 5.38
N TYR A 310 -8.52 19.85 4.55
CA TYR A 310 -8.48 21.28 4.74
C TYR A 310 -9.36 21.74 5.90
N ARG A 311 -10.54 21.15 6.07
CA ARG A 311 -11.44 21.45 7.19
C ARG A 311 -10.82 21.06 8.54
N GLU A 312 -10.12 19.92 8.62
CA GLU A 312 -9.44 19.46 9.84
C GLU A 312 -8.28 20.39 10.22
N ARG A 313 -7.45 20.83 9.25
CA ARG A 313 -6.39 21.81 9.52
C ARG A 313 -6.96 23.16 9.99
N GLY A 314 -8.06 23.59 9.40
CA GLY A 314 -8.98 24.57 9.95
C GLY A 314 -8.50 26.01 10.03
N ASN A 315 -7.44 26.43 9.31
CA ASN A 315 -7.11 27.84 9.17
C ASN A 315 -8.21 28.57 8.38
N PRO A 316 -8.41 29.90 8.53
CA PRO A 316 -9.49 30.61 7.84
C PRO A 316 -9.52 30.40 6.32
N ARG A 317 -8.36 30.41 5.66
CA ARG A 317 -8.25 30.13 4.20
C ARG A 317 -8.56 28.68 3.88
N ASP A 318 -8.21 27.76 4.75
CA ASP A 318 -8.48 26.34 4.57
C ASP A 318 -9.97 26.04 4.59
N LEU A 319 -10.72 26.69 5.46
CA LEU A 319 -12.17 26.53 5.53
C LEU A 319 -12.86 26.96 4.24
N VAL A 320 -12.39 28.04 3.62
CA VAL A 320 -12.87 28.48 2.30
C VAL A 320 -12.55 27.44 1.23
N SER A 321 -11.30 26.95 1.20
CA SER A 321 -10.88 25.91 0.25
C SER A 321 -11.64 24.59 0.47
N ALA A 322 -11.87 24.20 1.72
CA ALA A 322 -12.67 23.02 2.06
C ALA A 322 -14.10 23.12 1.51
N ALA A 323 -14.75 24.27 1.70
CA ALA A 323 -16.08 24.52 1.15
C ALA A 323 -16.10 24.39 -0.38
N GLN A 324 -15.08 24.93 -1.07
CA GLN A 324 -14.96 24.80 -2.53
C GLN A 324 -14.82 23.32 -2.97
N PHE A 325 -13.96 22.55 -2.31
CA PHE A 325 -13.77 21.11 -2.65
C PHE A 325 -15.06 20.30 -2.44
N TYR A 326 -15.80 20.54 -1.36
CA TYR A 326 -17.10 19.88 -1.17
C TYR A 326 -18.14 20.32 -2.20
N GLN A 327 -18.18 21.61 -2.57
CA GLN A 327 -19.07 22.09 -3.62
C GLN A 327 -18.75 21.45 -4.97
N GLU A 328 -17.45 21.31 -5.29
CA GLU A 328 -17.00 20.64 -6.49
C GLU A 328 -17.37 19.14 -6.49
N ALA A 329 -17.22 18.46 -5.35
CA ALA A 329 -17.67 17.09 -5.17
C ALA A 329 -19.17 16.94 -5.38
N ILE A 330 -19.98 17.83 -4.78
CA ILE A 330 -21.43 17.84 -4.92
C ILE A 330 -21.84 18.11 -6.37
N GLY A 331 -21.12 18.98 -7.07
CA GLY A 331 -21.35 19.31 -8.48
C GLY A 331 -21.17 18.14 -9.44
N LYS A 332 -20.47 17.07 -9.03
CA LYS A 332 -20.34 15.82 -9.82
C LYS A 332 -21.61 14.97 -9.84
N GLY A 333 -22.53 15.17 -8.89
CA GLY A 333 -23.84 14.53 -8.87
C GLY A 333 -23.91 13.18 -8.14
N ASP A 334 -22.79 12.63 -7.69
CA ASP A 334 -22.68 11.36 -6.95
C ASP A 334 -22.16 11.54 -5.51
N ALA A 335 -22.22 12.77 -4.98
CA ALA A 335 -21.67 13.08 -3.66
C ALA A 335 -22.45 12.38 -2.53
N PRO A 336 -21.73 11.77 -1.56
CA PRO A 336 -22.37 11.18 -0.40
C PRO A 336 -22.93 12.27 0.54
N PRO A 337 -23.88 11.92 1.41
CA PRO A 337 -24.44 12.86 2.38
C PRO A 337 -23.36 13.59 3.21
N GLU A 338 -22.27 12.93 3.52
CA GLU A 338 -21.13 13.45 4.28
C GLU A 338 -20.48 14.67 3.62
N ALA A 339 -20.54 14.80 2.29
CA ALA A 339 -20.05 15.98 1.59
C ALA A 339 -20.85 17.25 1.99
N TYR A 340 -22.17 17.13 2.12
CA TYR A 340 -23.03 18.23 2.61
C TYR A 340 -22.77 18.56 4.07
N ARG A 341 -22.48 17.52 4.90
CA ARG A 341 -22.06 17.72 6.29
C ARG A 341 -20.74 18.48 6.35
N GLY A 342 -19.73 18.04 5.60
CA GLY A 342 -18.43 18.70 5.53
C GLY A 342 -18.52 20.13 5.05
N LEU A 343 -19.28 20.38 3.99
CA LEU A 343 -19.57 21.71 3.44
C LEU A 343 -20.20 22.61 4.52
N GLY A 344 -21.28 22.14 5.16
CA GLY A 344 -21.97 22.92 6.16
C GLY A 344 -21.09 23.32 7.34
N LEU A 345 -20.29 22.35 7.85
CA LEU A 345 -19.36 22.64 8.95
C LEU A 345 -18.24 23.62 8.53
N ALA A 346 -17.72 23.52 7.31
CA ALA A 346 -16.72 24.46 6.78
C ALA A 346 -17.29 25.88 6.65
N LEU A 347 -18.51 26.00 6.11
CA LEU A 347 -19.21 27.28 5.93
C LEU A 347 -19.53 27.94 7.26
N LEU A 348 -20.08 27.21 8.25
CA LEU A 348 -20.34 27.76 9.59
C LEU A 348 -19.07 28.31 10.25
N ARG A 349 -17.97 27.56 10.17
CA ARG A 349 -16.66 27.98 10.73
C ARG A 349 -16.07 29.18 9.98
N SER A 350 -16.43 29.38 8.71
CA SER A 350 -16.05 30.56 7.91
C SER A 350 -17.07 31.71 7.95
N GLN A 351 -17.99 31.67 8.90
CA GLN A 351 -19.04 32.72 9.16
C GLN A 351 -20.10 32.85 8.05
N GLN A 352 -20.22 31.85 7.17
CA GLN A 352 -21.30 31.78 6.16
C GLN A 352 -22.43 30.94 6.73
N VAL A 353 -23.16 31.54 7.68
CA VAL A 353 -24.11 30.82 8.54
C VAL A 353 -25.30 30.27 7.76
N ALA A 354 -25.93 31.08 6.93
CA ALA A 354 -27.15 30.68 6.21
C ALA A 354 -26.88 29.52 5.24
N GLU A 355 -25.80 29.61 4.48
CA GLU A 355 -25.38 28.57 3.53
C GLU A 355 -24.94 27.28 4.26
N GLY A 356 -24.24 27.44 5.40
CA GLY A 356 -23.85 26.34 6.25
C GLY A 356 -25.04 25.57 6.82
N GLN A 357 -26.04 26.27 7.33
CA GLN A 357 -27.27 25.66 7.83
C GLN A 357 -28.05 24.95 6.72
N ALA A 358 -28.15 25.56 5.52
CA ALA A 358 -28.80 24.93 4.37
C ALA A 358 -28.10 23.60 3.95
N ALA A 359 -26.77 23.58 3.95
CA ALA A 359 -26.02 22.36 3.65
C ALA A 359 -26.23 21.28 4.72
N LEU A 360 -26.21 21.62 6.03
CA LEU A 360 -26.49 20.70 7.12
C LEU A 360 -27.93 20.17 7.11
N ALA A 361 -28.91 21.01 6.77
CA ALA A 361 -30.29 20.59 6.58
C ALA A 361 -30.41 19.54 5.44
N THR A 362 -29.64 19.74 4.35
CA THR A 362 -29.59 18.78 3.26
C THR A 362 -28.98 17.46 3.72
N TYR A 363 -27.88 17.48 4.50
CA TYR A 363 -27.31 16.28 5.11
C TYR A 363 -28.33 15.49 5.93
N LEU A 364 -29.05 16.16 6.85
CA LEU A 364 -30.07 15.50 7.69
C LEU A 364 -31.22 14.90 6.87
N ARG A 365 -31.62 15.58 5.78
CA ARG A 365 -32.64 15.05 4.88
C ARG A 365 -32.17 13.79 4.13
N LEU A 366 -30.91 13.75 3.72
CA LEU A 366 -30.31 12.61 3.01
C LEU A 366 -29.96 11.45 3.96
N LYS A 367 -29.61 11.73 5.21
CA LYS A 367 -29.19 10.75 6.21
C LYS A 367 -29.83 11.02 7.58
N PRO A 368 -31.15 10.86 7.71
CA PRO A 368 -31.87 11.22 8.95
C PRO A 368 -31.49 10.38 10.17
N ALA A 369 -31.00 9.14 9.94
CA ALA A 369 -30.52 8.22 10.96
C ALA A 369 -29.01 8.31 11.21
N ALA A 370 -28.35 9.41 10.84
CA ALA A 370 -26.95 9.61 11.14
C ALA A 370 -26.69 9.65 12.66
N THR A 371 -25.58 9.09 13.10
CA THR A 371 -25.23 9.02 14.52
C THR A 371 -25.06 10.40 15.16
N ASP A 372 -24.75 11.41 14.38
CA ASP A 372 -24.59 12.80 14.80
C ASP A 372 -25.78 13.71 14.44
N ALA A 373 -26.90 13.13 13.96
CA ALA A 373 -28.07 13.91 13.50
C ALA A 373 -28.58 14.86 14.58
N ALA A 374 -28.66 14.44 15.83
CA ALA A 374 -29.10 15.29 16.93
C ALA A 374 -28.16 16.50 17.16
N LEU A 375 -26.86 16.27 17.10
CA LEU A 375 -25.85 17.34 17.21
C LEU A 375 -25.93 18.31 16.04
N ILE A 376 -26.05 17.81 14.81
CA ILE A 376 -26.14 18.64 13.61
C ILE A 376 -27.43 19.47 13.64
N ALA A 377 -28.55 18.93 14.15
CA ALA A 377 -29.80 19.68 14.29
C ALA A 377 -29.66 20.94 15.17
N THR A 378 -28.81 20.90 16.20
CA THR A 378 -28.56 22.08 17.07
C THR A 378 -27.79 23.20 16.36
N LEU A 379 -27.12 22.92 15.25
CA LEU A 379 -26.37 23.88 14.45
C LEU A 379 -27.25 24.59 13.40
N ILE A 380 -28.47 24.09 13.18
CA ILE A 380 -29.41 24.60 12.19
C ILE A 380 -30.47 25.50 12.87
N SER A 381 -30.71 25.25 14.16
CA SER A 381 -31.58 26.09 15.00
C SER A 381 -30.86 27.42 15.36
#